data_21b17e4092c87602d8101e7d75830a50
#
_entry.id   21b17e4092c87602d8101e7d75830a50
#
_cell.length_a   1.000
_cell.length_b   1.000
_cell.length_c   1.000
_cell.angle_alpha   90.00
_cell.angle_beta   90.00
_cell.angle_gamma   90.00
#
_symmetry.space_group_name_H-M   'P 1'
#
loop_
_entity.id
_entity.type
_entity.pdbx_description
1 polymer ?
#
loop_
_entity_poly.entity_id
_entity_poly.type
_entity_poly.pdbx_seq_one_letter_code
_entity_poly.pdbx_strand_id
1 'polypeptide(L)'
;MISTMKKYLILQKNLISKKHLIFLFLFTCFLNGKTFKNIEFLGDVDLVTGEFDRATLLKVCHIDYPAFYKIWKSNPSFESEQIEDFEANLKKYAQSMGYYRAKISSSSDEDTIYVTIKKNRAIKVSLVEMPREFKTFALFEKGERFKTTDFTETKNKISDYLSQHGYPTFKMNAKAYVDLDAYNVEVNISVEKGEKRYFSTTELNNSTKIDNTLIEEQIVYEAGELYNVLKLEESYENIYQLGVFEEIKMRADFNNTEAKAPIYIALEEGETKEFASNIGYDTQDGARGGVEYIDHNFFGNLREFRIGAKISQRGYEARTSFYDPRIKTPLLGDFSFLNEISYSNWDYDAYVEKLFVERVTLGKKFVGLEHYFGFQMENSQIESGVPTFMAGNYLINSLFYRVLIDGRDSAMDAKNGYYTSLYVEKAMKQLGSKIDYLKILGEARYIKEFKPMVWAGKIKVGTISQKTPPFKHFFLGGAMSNRGYEYRDLGEHSGLYPIGGLSMIDASLESRYHFTPNFAVVGFVDASKLSQELNDFSGEWYTSYGTGLRYLSVIGPLRLDLGFPTKGGFALHLGIGQVF
;
A
#
# COMPACT_ATOMS: atom_id res chain seq x y z
N MET A 1 3.94 52.71 16.13
CA MET A 1 2.87 51.98 15.40
C MET A 1 2.21 50.88 16.23
N ILE A 2 2.65 50.59 17.46
CA ILE A 2 2.07 49.57 18.35
C ILE A 2 1.09 50.16 19.38
N SER A 3 1.08 51.51 19.54
CA SER A 3 0.23 52.22 20.50
C SER A 3 -1.19 52.51 19.98
N THR A 4 -1.40 52.49 18.67
CA THR A 4 -2.72 52.82 18.05
C THR A 4 -3.63 51.61 17.88
N MET A 5 -3.08 50.40 17.86
CA MET A 5 -3.87 49.16 17.76
C MET A 5 -4.52 48.72 19.09
N LYS A 6 -4.01 49.15 20.23
CA LYS A 6 -4.59 48.83 21.55
C LYS A 6 -5.85 49.66 21.90
N LYS A 7 -6.06 50.77 21.23
CA LYS A 7 -7.26 51.61 21.47
C LYS A 7 -8.49 51.15 20.65
N TYR A 8 -8.31 50.42 19.55
CA TYR A 8 -9.46 49.91 18.75
C TYR A 8 -10.02 48.60 19.27
N LEU A 9 -9.28 47.84 20.06
CA LEU A 9 -9.79 46.57 20.64
C LEU A 9 -10.59 46.71 21.93
N ILE A 10 -10.60 47.90 22.57
CA ILE A 10 -11.31 48.16 23.83
C ILE A 10 -12.68 48.78 23.57
N LEU A 11 -12.95 49.32 22.38
CA LEU A 11 -14.22 49.95 22.03
C LEU A 11 -15.27 49.03 21.40
N GLN A 12 -14.91 47.79 21.04
CA GLN A 12 -15.87 46.78 20.55
C GLN A 12 -16.41 45.82 21.63
N LYS A 13 -15.98 45.94 22.88
CA LYS A 13 -16.41 45.03 23.96
C LYS A 13 -17.65 45.47 24.76
N ASN A 14 -18.25 46.60 24.45
CA ASN A 14 -19.35 47.13 25.29
C ASN A 14 -20.63 47.49 24.55
N LEU A 15 -20.95 46.85 23.41
CA LEU A 15 -22.22 47.11 22.69
C LEU A 15 -22.97 45.86 22.24
N ILE A 16 -22.83 44.76 22.96
CA ILE A 16 -23.80 43.66 22.86
C ILE A 16 -24.64 43.68 24.12
N SER A 17 -25.75 44.38 24.05
CA SER A 17 -26.72 44.46 25.16
C SER A 17 -27.26 43.05 25.45
N LYS A 18 -27.43 42.72 26.73
CA LYS A 18 -28.02 41.46 27.21
C LYS A 18 -29.36 41.10 26.52
N LYS A 19 -30.03 42.08 25.90
CA LYS A 19 -31.27 41.86 25.14
C LYS A 19 -31.05 41.15 23.80
N HIS A 20 -29.90 41.33 23.15
CA HIS A 20 -29.57 40.61 21.89
C HIS A 20 -29.10 39.17 22.14
N LEU A 21 -28.50 38.90 23.30
CA LEU A 21 -28.13 37.54 23.69
C LEU A 21 -29.37 36.69 24.01
N ILE A 22 -30.40 37.27 24.61
CA ILE A 22 -31.69 36.60 24.89
C ILE A 22 -32.46 36.36 23.59
N PHE A 23 -32.37 37.28 22.60
CA PHE A 23 -33.03 37.11 21.31
C PHE A 23 -32.30 36.05 20.43
N LEU A 24 -30.97 35.95 20.51
CA LEU A 24 -30.22 34.91 19.85
C LEU A 24 -30.46 33.52 20.49
N PHE A 25 -30.61 33.47 21.82
CA PHE A 25 -30.93 32.25 22.56
C PHE A 25 -32.40 31.78 22.36
N LEU A 26 -33.33 32.72 22.16
CA LEU A 26 -34.73 32.40 21.82
C LEU A 26 -34.90 32.03 20.33
N PHE A 27 -34.01 32.49 19.43
CA PHE A 27 -34.08 32.12 18.02
C PHE A 27 -33.43 30.74 17.75
N THR A 28 -32.49 30.32 18.59
CA THR A 28 -31.91 28.95 18.52
C THR A 28 -32.81 27.89 19.16
N CYS A 29 -33.80 28.27 19.98
CA CYS A 29 -34.78 27.33 20.55
C CYS A 29 -35.98 26.99 19.63
N PHE A 30 -36.12 27.66 18.46
CA PHE A 30 -37.23 27.38 17.52
C PHE A 30 -36.82 26.55 16.29
N LEU A 31 -35.55 26.08 16.21
CA LEU A 31 -35.05 25.21 15.13
C LEU A 31 -34.57 23.84 15.64
N ASN A 32 -35.08 23.37 16.76
CA ASN A 32 -34.83 21.98 17.13
C ASN A 32 -35.84 21.08 16.40
N GLY A 33 -35.52 20.68 15.19
CA GLY A 33 -36.14 19.52 14.56
C GLY A 33 -36.03 18.32 15.51
N LYS A 34 -37.06 17.48 15.55
CA LYS A 34 -37.05 16.24 16.34
C LYS A 34 -35.85 15.36 15.85
N THR A 35 -34.98 14.94 16.76
CA THR A 35 -33.83 14.07 16.46
C THR A 35 -34.12 12.65 16.89
N PHE A 36 -33.73 11.69 16.05
CA PHE A 36 -33.89 10.24 16.27
C PHE A 36 -32.53 9.59 16.43
N LYS A 37 -32.45 8.53 17.22
CA LYS A 37 -31.20 7.79 17.50
C LYS A 37 -31.09 6.49 16.72
N ASN A 38 -32.22 5.94 16.28
CA ASN A 38 -32.28 4.65 15.63
C ASN A 38 -33.01 4.72 14.29
N ILE A 39 -32.66 3.81 13.38
CA ILE A 39 -33.39 3.56 12.15
C ILE A 39 -33.58 2.05 11.97
N GLU A 40 -34.81 1.67 11.64
CA GLU A 40 -35.19 0.28 11.36
C GLU A 40 -35.83 0.18 9.99
N PHE A 41 -35.48 -0.87 9.25
CA PHE A 41 -36.04 -1.16 7.95
C PHE A 41 -37.00 -2.34 8.06
N LEU A 42 -38.22 -2.17 7.52
CA LEU A 42 -39.32 -3.12 7.61
C LEU A 42 -39.84 -3.49 6.21
N GLY A 43 -40.60 -4.57 6.13
CA GLY A 43 -41.23 -5.06 4.89
C GLY A 43 -40.33 -5.99 4.10
N ASP A 44 -40.13 -5.71 2.80
CA ASP A 44 -39.36 -6.56 1.90
C ASP A 44 -37.84 -6.38 2.07
N VAL A 45 -37.32 -6.68 3.29
CA VAL A 45 -35.91 -6.55 3.70
C VAL A 45 -35.29 -7.94 3.81
N ASP A 46 -34.03 -8.07 3.40
CA ASP A 46 -33.30 -9.34 3.51
C ASP A 46 -32.76 -9.50 4.95
N LEU A 47 -33.12 -10.60 5.62
CA LEU A 47 -32.74 -10.86 7.02
C LEU A 47 -31.26 -11.26 7.20
N VAL A 48 -30.63 -11.72 6.11
CA VAL A 48 -29.22 -12.07 6.04
C VAL A 48 -28.59 -11.23 4.93
N THR A 49 -27.39 -11.52 4.50
CA THR A 49 -26.76 -10.81 3.37
C THR A 49 -27.60 -10.87 2.10
N GLY A 50 -27.90 -9.74 1.49
CA GLY A 50 -28.72 -9.61 0.29
C GLY A 50 -28.72 -8.21 -0.29
N GLU A 51 -29.47 -8.01 -1.36
CA GLU A 51 -29.54 -6.69 -2.02
C GLU A 51 -30.24 -5.63 -1.15
N PHE A 52 -31.14 -6.05 -0.29
CA PHE A 52 -31.89 -5.18 0.63
C PHE A 52 -31.60 -5.53 2.08
N ASP A 53 -30.40 -5.96 2.38
CA ASP A 53 -29.98 -6.14 3.77
C ASP A 53 -29.76 -4.81 4.50
N ARG A 54 -29.80 -4.85 5.83
CA ARG A 54 -29.67 -3.67 6.66
C ARG A 54 -28.39 -2.88 6.38
N ALA A 55 -27.26 -3.53 6.13
CA ALA A 55 -25.99 -2.88 5.88
C ALA A 55 -25.99 -2.11 4.55
N THR A 56 -26.56 -2.71 3.51
CA THR A 56 -26.74 -2.08 2.20
C THR A 56 -27.70 -0.89 2.29
N LEU A 57 -28.83 -1.04 2.96
CA LEU A 57 -29.82 0.03 3.10
C LEU A 57 -29.28 1.24 3.89
N LEU A 58 -28.48 0.99 4.94
CA LEU A 58 -27.79 2.06 5.68
C LEU A 58 -26.83 2.83 4.76
N LYS A 59 -26.04 2.13 3.93
CA LYS A 59 -25.14 2.77 2.96
C LYS A 59 -25.89 3.61 1.94
N VAL A 60 -27.03 3.12 1.45
CA VAL A 60 -27.91 3.85 0.51
C VAL A 60 -28.43 5.14 1.15
N CYS A 61 -28.71 5.12 2.44
CA CYS A 61 -29.11 6.30 3.21
C CYS A 61 -27.92 7.18 3.65
N HIS A 62 -26.67 6.85 3.27
CA HIS A 62 -25.44 7.51 3.72
C HIS A 62 -25.26 7.51 5.24
N ILE A 63 -25.69 6.43 5.89
CA ILE A 63 -25.62 6.27 7.34
C ILE A 63 -24.47 5.35 7.69
N ASP A 64 -23.45 5.89 8.37
CA ASP A 64 -22.31 5.14 8.87
C ASP A 64 -22.37 5.02 10.39
N TYR A 65 -22.59 3.80 10.90
CA TYR A 65 -22.38 3.51 12.31
C TYR A 65 -20.88 3.32 12.57
N PRO A 66 -20.37 3.94 13.65
CA PRO A 66 -18.96 3.74 13.99
C PRO A 66 -18.71 2.27 14.30
N ALA A 67 -17.57 1.76 13.83
CA ALA A 67 -17.17 0.40 14.18
C ALA A 67 -17.03 0.26 15.71
N PHE A 68 -17.33 -0.92 16.24
CA PHE A 68 -17.42 -1.20 17.70
C PHE A 68 -16.17 -0.79 18.51
N TYR A 69 -15.01 -0.69 17.88
CA TYR A 69 -13.75 -0.25 18.50
C TYR A 69 -13.55 1.27 18.51
N LYS A 70 -14.40 2.04 17.81
CA LYS A 70 -14.37 3.51 17.81
C LYS A 70 -15.24 4.06 18.92
N ILE A 71 -14.95 3.65 20.18
CA ILE A 71 -15.72 3.99 21.39
C ILE A 71 -15.81 5.50 21.67
N TRP A 72 -14.95 6.30 21.00
CA TRP A 72 -14.96 7.78 21.09
C TRP A 72 -15.90 8.43 20.08
N LYS A 73 -16.50 7.69 19.15
CA LYS A 73 -17.49 8.19 18.19
C LYS A 73 -18.89 7.84 18.66
N SER A 74 -19.74 8.85 18.74
CA SER A 74 -21.18 8.65 18.99
C SER A 74 -21.85 7.98 17.78
N ASN A 75 -22.90 7.21 18.04
CA ASN A 75 -23.80 6.74 16.98
C ASN A 75 -24.42 7.95 16.25
N PRO A 76 -24.74 7.81 14.95
CA PRO A 76 -25.39 8.88 14.21
C PRO A 76 -26.76 9.22 14.84
N SER A 77 -27.13 10.49 14.81
CA SER A 77 -28.47 10.98 15.10
C SER A 77 -29.07 11.55 13.82
N PHE A 78 -30.37 11.42 13.66
CA PHE A 78 -31.09 11.78 12.45
C PHE A 78 -32.09 12.92 12.75
N GLU A 79 -32.16 13.87 11.85
CA GLU A 79 -33.15 14.93 11.90
C GLU A 79 -34.39 14.57 11.07
N SER A 80 -35.55 15.09 11.43
CA SER A 80 -36.79 14.79 10.70
C SER A 80 -36.73 15.16 9.22
N GLU A 81 -35.93 16.17 8.86
CA GLU A 81 -35.75 16.61 7.46
C GLU A 81 -35.01 15.56 6.61
N GLN A 82 -34.16 14.74 7.21
CA GLN A 82 -33.40 13.67 6.50
C GLN A 82 -34.28 12.47 6.11
N ILE A 83 -35.47 12.34 6.69
CA ILE A 83 -36.38 11.22 6.41
C ILE A 83 -36.79 11.20 4.93
N GLU A 84 -37.12 12.39 4.36
CA GLU A 84 -37.48 12.48 2.93
C GLU A 84 -36.31 12.08 2.02
N ASP A 85 -35.08 12.44 2.40
CA ASP A 85 -33.88 12.02 1.68
C ASP A 85 -33.65 10.51 1.74
N PHE A 86 -33.91 9.88 2.89
CA PHE A 86 -33.82 8.41 3.02
C PHE A 86 -34.84 7.72 2.12
N GLU A 87 -36.11 8.18 2.13
CA GLU A 87 -37.14 7.65 1.24
C GLU A 87 -36.77 7.80 -0.25
N ALA A 88 -36.27 8.99 -0.62
CA ALA A 88 -35.86 9.27 -2.00
C ALA A 88 -34.67 8.39 -2.45
N ASN A 89 -33.65 8.24 -1.60
CA ASN A 89 -32.49 7.42 -1.89
C ASN A 89 -32.85 5.93 -1.99
N LEU A 90 -33.64 5.42 -1.06
CA LEU A 90 -34.12 4.03 -1.08
C LEU A 90 -35.02 3.74 -2.28
N LYS A 91 -35.86 4.71 -2.69
CA LYS A 91 -36.69 4.60 -3.89
C LYS A 91 -35.82 4.53 -5.15
N LYS A 92 -34.82 5.40 -5.29
CA LYS A 92 -33.84 5.36 -6.40
C LYS A 92 -33.09 4.03 -6.41
N TYR A 93 -32.68 3.56 -5.24
CA TYR A 93 -32.03 2.26 -5.10
C TYR A 93 -32.93 1.11 -5.53
N ALA A 94 -34.14 1.05 -5.04
CA ALA A 94 -35.12 0.03 -5.45
C ALA A 94 -35.37 0.04 -6.97
N GLN A 95 -35.46 1.24 -7.58
CA GLN A 95 -35.59 1.40 -9.03
C GLN A 95 -34.33 0.88 -9.75
N SER A 96 -33.13 1.17 -9.27
CA SER A 96 -31.89 0.65 -9.86
C SER A 96 -31.79 -0.88 -9.79
N MET A 97 -32.43 -1.49 -8.80
CA MET A 97 -32.58 -2.95 -8.65
C MET A 97 -33.76 -3.53 -9.44
N GLY A 98 -34.44 -2.72 -10.26
CA GLY A 98 -35.55 -3.15 -11.12
C GLY A 98 -36.94 -3.11 -10.50
N TYR A 99 -37.08 -2.51 -9.32
CA TYR A 99 -38.37 -2.35 -8.64
C TYR A 99 -38.92 -0.93 -8.81
N TYR A 100 -39.30 -0.56 -10.01
CA TYR A 100 -39.67 0.82 -10.37
C TYR A 100 -40.92 1.33 -9.67
N ARG A 101 -41.87 0.44 -9.33
CA ARG A 101 -43.07 0.78 -8.55
C ARG A 101 -42.94 0.48 -7.06
N ALA A 102 -41.70 0.39 -6.54
CA ALA A 102 -41.46 0.25 -5.12
C ALA A 102 -42.09 1.41 -4.35
N LYS A 103 -42.71 1.11 -3.23
CA LYS A 103 -43.26 2.10 -2.29
C LYS A 103 -42.39 2.11 -1.05
N ILE A 104 -41.85 3.26 -0.74
CA ILE A 104 -41.10 3.52 0.47
C ILE A 104 -41.96 4.49 1.30
N SER A 105 -42.12 4.20 2.56
CA SER A 105 -42.84 5.07 3.50
C SER A 105 -42.16 4.99 4.85
N SER A 106 -42.07 6.10 5.52
CA SER A 106 -41.51 6.20 6.87
C SER A 106 -42.56 6.53 7.90
N SER A 107 -42.30 6.10 9.12
CA SER A 107 -42.99 6.49 10.32
C SER A 107 -41.98 6.61 11.46
N SER A 108 -42.30 7.35 12.51
CA SER A 108 -41.37 7.49 13.62
C SER A 108 -42.12 7.49 14.95
N ASP A 109 -41.47 6.99 15.97
CA ASP A 109 -41.86 7.17 17.38
C ASP A 109 -40.93 8.16 18.09
N GLU A 110 -40.71 7.99 19.40
CA GLU A 110 -39.90 8.93 20.20
C GLU A 110 -38.45 8.99 19.76
N ASP A 111 -37.79 7.86 19.50
CA ASP A 111 -36.34 7.70 19.26
C ASP A 111 -35.99 6.98 17.97
N THR A 112 -36.94 6.38 17.26
CA THR A 112 -36.70 5.49 16.12
C THR A 112 -37.46 5.90 14.88
N ILE A 113 -36.80 5.88 13.72
CA ILE A 113 -37.38 6.00 12.39
C ILE A 113 -37.60 4.58 11.86
N TYR A 114 -38.83 4.27 11.45
CA TYR A 114 -39.21 3.03 10.78
C TYR A 114 -39.40 3.29 9.29
N VAL A 115 -38.59 2.66 8.44
CA VAL A 115 -38.71 2.78 6.99
C VAL A 115 -39.25 1.48 6.42
N THR A 116 -40.47 1.52 5.91
CA THR A 116 -41.15 0.36 5.32
C THR A 116 -40.91 0.31 3.81
N ILE A 117 -40.35 -0.79 3.34
CA ILE A 117 -40.04 -1.04 1.93
C ILE A 117 -41.01 -2.08 1.37
N LYS A 118 -41.75 -1.72 0.30
CA LYS A 118 -42.57 -2.65 -0.50
C LYS A 118 -42.04 -2.65 -1.92
N LYS A 119 -41.33 -3.71 -2.31
CA LYS A 119 -40.65 -3.83 -3.63
C LYS A 119 -41.66 -3.87 -4.78
N ASN A 120 -42.79 -4.49 -4.58
CA ASN A 120 -43.76 -4.83 -5.64
C ASN A 120 -43.12 -5.70 -6.76
N ARG A 121 -43.76 -5.73 -7.94
CA ARG A 121 -43.29 -6.57 -9.06
C ARG A 121 -42.03 -5.95 -9.70
N ALA A 122 -41.03 -6.77 -9.96
CA ALA A 122 -39.81 -6.37 -10.67
C ALA A 122 -40.09 -6.24 -12.18
N ILE A 123 -39.36 -5.28 -12.80
CA ILE A 123 -39.29 -5.16 -14.26
C ILE A 123 -38.37 -6.25 -14.81
N LYS A 124 -38.86 -6.91 -15.90
CA LYS A 124 -38.09 -7.95 -16.58
C LYS A 124 -37.68 -7.53 -17.98
N VAL A 125 -36.53 -7.99 -18.42
CA VAL A 125 -36.07 -7.76 -19.79
C VAL A 125 -36.96 -8.53 -20.77
N SER A 126 -37.62 -7.81 -21.70
CA SER A 126 -38.47 -8.39 -22.76
C SER A 126 -37.71 -8.57 -24.07
N LEU A 127 -36.84 -7.62 -24.40
CA LEU A 127 -36.08 -7.59 -25.63
C LEU A 127 -34.68 -7.03 -25.38
N VAL A 128 -33.66 -7.62 -26.01
CA VAL A 128 -32.29 -7.12 -26.05
C VAL A 128 -31.86 -7.03 -27.50
N GLU A 129 -31.74 -5.80 -28.00
CA GLU A 129 -31.18 -5.51 -29.30
C GLU A 129 -29.76 -4.96 -29.14
N MET A 130 -28.75 -5.70 -29.59
CA MET A 130 -27.35 -5.29 -29.59
C MET A 130 -26.57 -6.05 -30.66
N PRO A 131 -25.42 -5.51 -31.14
CA PRO A 131 -24.59 -6.20 -32.10
C PRO A 131 -24.10 -7.55 -31.56
N ARG A 132 -24.06 -8.56 -32.44
CA ARG A 132 -23.75 -9.96 -32.05
C ARG A 132 -22.41 -10.10 -31.32
N GLU A 133 -21.41 -9.32 -31.76
CA GLU A 133 -20.06 -9.36 -31.19
C GLU A 133 -19.97 -8.89 -29.74
N PHE A 134 -20.94 -8.08 -29.26
CA PHE A 134 -20.96 -7.58 -27.87
C PHE A 134 -21.91 -8.36 -26.95
N LYS A 135 -22.62 -9.37 -27.48
CA LYS A 135 -23.56 -10.16 -26.66
C LYS A 135 -22.91 -10.84 -25.46
N THR A 136 -21.65 -11.22 -25.58
CA THR A 136 -20.88 -11.85 -24.48
C THR A 136 -20.59 -10.89 -23.31
N PHE A 137 -20.72 -9.59 -23.50
CA PHE A 137 -20.54 -8.59 -22.45
C PHE A 137 -21.84 -8.27 -21.69
N ALA A 138 -22.99 -8.70 -22.23
CA ALA A 138 -24.28 -8.45 -21.59
C ALA A 138 -24.37 -9.20 -20.25
N LEU A 139 -24.76 -8.49 -19.21
CA LEU A 139 -24.98 -9.02 -17.85
C LEU A 139 -26.46 -9.21 -17.56
N PHE A 140 -27.31 -9.23 -18.58
CA PHE A 140 -28.74 -9.42 -18.49
C PHE A 140 -29.26 -10.18 -19.73
N GLU A 141 -30.25 -11.04 -19.53
CA GLU A 141 -30.88 -11.81 -20.57
C GLU A 141 -32.40 -11.62 -20.57
N LYS A 142 -33.04 -12.00 -21.68
CA LYS A 142 -34.51 -11.96 -21.80
C LYS A 142 -35.16 -12.81 -20.71
N GLY A 143 -36.10 -12.21 -19.98
CA GLY A 143 -36.83 -12.85 -18.88
C GLY A 143 -36.25 -12.59 -17.51
N GLU A 144 -35.01 -12.15 -17.43
CA GLU A 144 -34.33 -11.76 -16.16
C GLU A 144 -34.83 -10.43 -15.63
N ARG A 145 -34.57 -10.18 -14.35
CA ARG A 145 -34.84 -8.90 -13.73
C ARG A 145 -33.81 -7.86 -14.23
N PHE A 146 -34.32 -6.74 -14.71
CA PHE A 146 -33.46 -5.63 -15.13
C PHE A 146 -32.85 -4.91 -13.93
N LYS A 147 -31.54 -4.74 -13.95
CA LYS A 147 -30.79 -3.90 -13.00
C LYS A 147 -30.02 -2.81 -13.75
N THR A 148 -30.11 -1.59 -13.28
CA THR A 148 -29.40 -0.45 -13.88
C THR A 148 -27.88 -0.63 -13.77
N THR A 149 -27.40 -1.28 -12.71
CA THR A 149 -25.99 -1.63 -12.52
C THR A 149 -25.48 -2.52 -13.64
N ASP A 150 -26.19 -3.58 -13.96
CA ASP A 150 -25.81 -4.55 -14.99
C ASP A 150 -25.81 -3.91 -16.38
N PHE A 151 -26.80 -3.03 -16.64
CA PHE A 151 -26.85 -2.25 -17.87
C PHE A 151 -25.66 -1.27 -17.99
N THR A 152 -25.30 -0.58 -16.90
CA THR A 152 -24.16 0.34 -16.87
C THR A 152 -22.84 -0.41 -17.03
N GLU A 153 -22.67 -1.53 -16.32
CA GLU A 153 -21.47 -2.36 -16.42
C GLU A 153 -21.32 -2.97 -17.81
N THR A 154 -22.42 -3.41 -18.45
CA THR A 154 -22.39 -3.85 -19.84
C THR A 154 -21.88 -2.77 -20.79
N LYS A 155 -22.35 -1.53 -20.63
CA LYS A 155 -21.82 -0.41 -21.42
C LYS A 155 -20.33 -0.19 -21.19
N ASN A 156 -19.89 -0.21 -19.94
CA ASN A 156 -18.49 -0.02 -19.59
C ASN A 156 -17.63 -1.12 -20.23
N LYS A 157 -18.01 -2.39 -20.11
CA LYS A 157 -17.30 -3.52 -20.76
C LYS A 157 -17.16 -3.36 -22.27
N ILE A 158 -18.20 -2.88 -22.95
CA ILE A 158 -18.14 -2.59 -24.39
C ILE A 158 -17.20 -1.43 -24.69
N SER A 159 -17.28 -0.35 -23.90
CA SER A 159 -16.42 0.83 -24.05
C SER A 159 -14.95 0.47 -23.83
N ASP A 160 -14.66 -0.27 -22.77
CA ASP A 160 -13.31 -0.72 -22.42
C ASP A 160 -12.75 -1.62 -23.54
N TYR A 161 -13.55 -2.60 -24.00
CA TYR A 161 -13.14 -3.46 -25.10
C TYR A 161 -12.79 -2.66 -26.37
N LEU A 162 -13.60 -1.70 -26.75
CA LEU A 162 -13.37 -0.88 -27.95
C LEU A 162 -12.12 -0.02 -27.81
N SER A 163 -11.95 0.64 -26.66
CA SER A 163 -10.80 1.49 -26.36
C SER A 163 -9.48 0.71 -26.28
N GLN A 164 -9.55 -0.56 -25.87
CA GLN A 164 -8.40 -1.46 -25.81
C GLN A 164 -8.07 -2.13 -27.17
N HIS A 165 -9.00 -2.14 -28.12
CA HIS A 165 -8.86 -2.86 -29.39
C HIS A 165 -8.83 -1.92 -30.61
N GLY A 166 -8.33 -0.71 -30.42
CA GLY A 166 -8.06 0.23 -31.51
C GLY A 166 -9.21 1.11 -31.95
N TYR A 167 -10.30 1.19 -31.21
CA TYR A 167 -11.46 2.00 -31.59
C TYR A 167 -11.73 3.14 -30.59
N PRO A 168 -10.81 4.11 -30.40
CA PRO A 168 -10.98 5.16 -29.38
C PRO A 168 -12.08 6.18 -29.72
N THR A 169 -12.51 6.26 -30.98
CA THR A 169 -13.52 7.22 -31.46
C THR A 169 -14.90 6.62 -31.64
N PHE A 170 -15.15 5.44 -31.06
CA PHE A 170 -16.45 4.80 -31.15
C PHE A 170 -17.58 5.68 -30.61
N LYS A 171 -18.77 5.49 -31.15
CA LYS A 171 -20.00 6.09 -30.63
C LYS A 171 -20.94 4.98 -30.21
N MET A 172 -21.40 5.05 -28.98
CA MET A 172 -22.35 4.09 -28.42
C MET A 172 -23.63 4.82 -28.02
N ASN A 173 -24.77 4.35 -28.53
CA ASN A 173 -26.09 4.79 -28.09
C ASN A 173 -26.77 3.60 -27.41
N ALA A 174 -26.89 3.69 -26.08
CA ALA A 174 -27.48 2.64 -25.26
C ALA A 174 -28.68 3.19 -24.51
N LYS A 175 -29.85 2.59 -24.71
CA LYS A 175 -31.12 3.01 -24.11
C LYS A 175 -31.86 1.80 -23.55
N ALA A 176 -32.52 1.98 -22.42
CA ALA A 176 -33.42 1.03 -21.82
C ALA A 176 -34.80 1.69 -21.70
N TYR A 177 -35.79 1.17 -22.40
CA TYR A 177 -37.16 1.67 -22.41
C TYR A 177 -37.99 0.83 -21.45
N VAL A 178 -38.37 1.44 -20.34
CA VAL A 178 -39.14 0.76 -19.27
C VAL A 178 -40.62 1.01 -19.45
N ASP A 179 -41.39 -0.10 -19.65
CA ASP A 179 -42.85 -0.07 -19.59
C ASP A 179 -43.33 -0.51 -18.20
N LEU A 180 -43.87 0.45 -17.47
CA LEU A 180 -44.31 0.24 -16.09
C LEU A 180 -45.64 -0.57 -16.01
N ASP A 181 -46.43 -0.54 -17.04
CA ASP A 181 -47.73 -1.23 -17.05
C ASP A 181 -47.60 -2.70 -17.46
N ALA A 182 -46.72 -2.96 -18.43
CA ALA A 182 -46.37 -4.33 -18.82
C ALA A 182 -45.33 -4.97 -17.90
N TYR A 183 -44.65 -4.19 -16.99
CA TYR A 183 -43.55 -4.64 -16.15
C TYR A 183 -42.38 -5.21 -16.94
N ASN A 184 -42.05 -4.59 -18.04
CA ASN A 184 -40.96 -5.02 -18.89
C ASN A 184 -40.01 -3.85 -19.28
N VAL A 185 -38.86 -4.19 -19.84
CA VAL A 185 -37.89 -3.25 -20.38
C VAL A 185 -37.35 -3.80 -21.70
N GLU A 186 -37.27 -2.93 -22.69
CA GLU A 186 -36.56 -3.17 -23.95
C GLU A 186 -35.23 -2.45 -23.92
N VAL A 187 -34.13 -3.20 -24.10
CA VAL A 187 -32.78 -2.68 -24.13
C VAL A 187 -32.29 -2.63 -25.57
N ASN A 188 -31.88 -1.43 -26.00
CA ASN A 188 -31.30 -1.21 -27.32
C ASN A 188 -29.90 -0.60 -27.16
N ILE A 189 -28.88 -1.29 -27.69
CA ILE A 189 -27.48 -0.82 -27.71
C ILE A 189 -27.01 -0.85 -29.16
N SER A 190 -26.72 0.32 -29.71
CA SER A 190 -26.06 0.46 -31.01
C SER A 190 -24.65 1.00 -30.85
N VAL A 191 -23.73 0.48 -31.65
CA VAL A 191 -22.31 0.84 -31.59
C VAL A 191 -21.81 1.12 -33.00
N GLU A 192 -21.28 2.31 -33.19
CA GLU A 192 -20.50 2.71 -34.35
C GLU A 192 -19.03 2.72 -33.94
N LYS A 193 -18.23 1.75 -34.37
CA LYS A 193 -16.86 1.56 -33.91
C LYS A 193 -15.92 2.69 -34.34
N GLY A 194 -16.20 3.35 -35.46
CA GLY A 194 -15.25 4.24 -36.11
C GLY A 194 -14.08 3.47 -36.76
N GLU A 195 -13.03 4.19 -37.09
CA GLU A 195 -11.83 3.61 -37.70
C GLU A 195 -10.87 3.06 -36.63
N LYS A 196 -10.17 1.99 -36.97
CA LYS A 196 -9.05 1.52 -36.16
C LYS A 196 -7.91 2.53 -36.15
N ARG A 197 -7.37 2.77 -34.99
CA ARG A 197 -6.25 3.68 -34.77
C ARG A 197 -5.01 2.91 -34.30
N TYR A 198 -3.84 3.40 -34.71
CA TYR A 198 -2.55 2.85 -34.35
C TYR A 198 -1.69 3.95 -33.74
N PHE A 199 -0.93 3.64 -32.70
CA PHE A 199 0.04 4.58 -32.15
C PHE A 199 0.99 5.08 -33.26
N SER A 200 1.31 6.36 -33.24
CA SER A 200 2.25 6.92 -34.23
C SER A 200 3.37 7.68 -33.50
N THR A 201 3.61 8.92 -33.86
CA THR A 201 4.65 9.74 -33.23
C THR A 201 4.27 10.10 -31.80
N THR A 202 5.24 10.08 -30.89
CA THR A 202 5.11 10.71 -29.59
C THR A 202 5.86 12.05 -29.63
N GLU A 203 5.13 13.13 -29.37
CA GLU A 203 5.70 14.47 -29.26
C GLU A 203 5.82 14.82 -27.78
N LEU A 204 7.06 14.90 -27.31
CA LEU A 204 7.40 15.21 -25.94
C LEU A 204 7.80 16.68 -25.81
N ASN A 205 6.93 17.47 -25.16
CA ASN A 205 7.24 18.83 -24.73
C ASN A 205 7.70 18.79 -23.26
N ASN A 206 9.00 18.70 -23.08
CA ASN A 206 9.64 18.59 -21.78
C ASN A 206 10.30 19.93 -21.41
N SER A 207 9.71 20.64 -20.45
CA SER A 207 10.25 21.90 -19.92
C SER A 207 11.22 21.69 -18.75
N THR A 208 11.57 20.44 -18.42
CA THR A 208 12.36 20.06 -17.27
C THR A 208 13.84 19.85 -17.59
N LYS A 209 14.68 19.61 -16.59
CA LYS A 209 16.10 19.25 -16.74
C LYS A 209 16.34 17.74 -16.90
N ILE A 210 15.29 16.97 -17.17
CA ILE A 210 15.35 15.52 -17.31
C ILE A 210 15.58 15.18 -18.78
N ASP A 211 16.52 14.27 -19.06
CA ASP A 211 16.76 13.76 -20.40
C ASP A 211 15.51 13.06 -20.94
N ASN A 212 15.08 13.44 -22.15
CA ASN A 212 13.91 12.87 -22.81
C ASN A 212 13.96 11.34 -22.86
N THR A 213 15.13 10.76 -23.03
CA THR A 213 15.29 9.30 -23.09
C THR A 213 14.85 8.59 -21.81
N LEU A 214 14.98 9.22 -20.64
CA LEU A 214 14.50 8.68 -19.37
C LEU A 214 12.96 8.69 -19.27
N ILE A 215 12.33 9.66 -19.95
CA ILE A 215 10.88 9.76 -20.03
C ILE A 215 10.33 8.78 -21.07
N GLU A 216 10.98 8.72 -22.24
CA GLU A 216 10.61 7.80 -23.32
C GLU A 216 10.66 6.34 -22.90
N GLU A 217 11.56 5.96 -22.00
CA GLU A 217 11.63 4.61 -21.40
C GLU A 217 10.43 4.24 -20.54
N GLN A 218 9.65 5.22 -20.11
CA GLN A 218 8.42 4.97 -19.35
C GLN A 218 7.22 4.66 -20.26
N ILE A 219 7.38 4.85 -21.57
CA ILE A 219 6.34 4.62 -22.57
C ILE A 219 6.32 3.13 -22.93
N VAL A 220 5.15 2.50 -22.77
CA VAL A 220 4.99 1.04 -22.96
C VAL A 220 4.36 0.66 -24.31
N TYR A 221 4.05 1.63 -25.17
CA TYR A 221 3.55 1.40 -26.53
C TYR A 221 4.61 1.72 -27.58
N GLU A 222 4.51 1.09 -28.73
CA GLU A 222 5.40 1.33 -29.88
C GLU A 222 4.64 1.96 -31.06
N ALA A 223 5.34 2.78 -31.84
CA ALA A 223 4.77 3.34 -33.08
C ALA A 223 4.41 2.22 -34.06
N GLY A 224 3.19 2.28 -34.63
CA GLY A 224 2.62 1.24 -35.51
C GLY A 224 1.84 0.16 -34.79
N GLU A 225 1.88 0.10 -33.46
CA GLU A 225 1.07 -0.80 -32.66
C GLU A 225 -0.39 -0.34 -32.61
N LEU A 226 -1.32 -1.29 -32.50
CA LEU A 226 -2.75 -1.00 -32.36
C LEU A 226 -3.00 -0.17 -31.09
N TYR A 227 -3.75 0.94 -31.23
CA TYR A 227 -4.07 1.79 -30.09
C TYR A 227 -4.77 1.00 -28.97
N ASN A 228 -4.28 1.16 -27.76
CA ASN A 228 -4.81 0.58 -26.55
C ASN A 228 -4.73 1.60 -25.42
N VAL A 229 -5.89 2.00 -24.88
CA VAL A 229 -5.95 3.00 -23.81
C VAL A 229 -5.17 2.59 -22.57
N LEU A 230 -5.17 1.30 -22.20
CA LEU A 230 -4.42 0.81 -21.02
C LEU A 230 -2.92 1.03 -21.16
N LYS A 231 -2.36 0.90 -22.34
CA LYS A 231 -0.93 1.21 -22.55
C LYS A 231 -0.63 2.70 -22.41
N LEU A 232 -1.57 3.56 -22.79
CA LEU A 232 -1.44 4.99 -22.56
C LEU A 232 -1.51 5.33 -21.08
N GLU A 233 -2.46 4.73 -20.35
CA GLU A 233 -2.62 4.88 -18.89
C GLU A 233 -1.40 4.33 -18.15
N GLU A 234 -0.90 3.15 -18.50
CA GLU A 234 0.31 2.57 -17.94
C GLU A 234 1.53 3.46 -18.16
N SER A 235 1.68 4.03 -19.36
CA SER A 235 2.74 4.99 -19.65
C SER A 235 2.61 6.26 -18.80
N TYR A 236 1.39 6.75 -18.61
CA TYR A 236 1.11 7.89 -17.72
C TYR A 236 1.49 7.57 -16.27
N GLU A 237 1.07 6.42 -15.77
CA GLU A 237 1.38 5.98 -14.41
C GLU A 237 2.89 5.82 -14.19
N ASN A 238 3.61 5.23 -15.16
CA ASN A 238 5.05 5.10 -15.09
C ASN A 238 5.75 6.46 -15.00
N ILE A 239 5.33 7.44 -15.82
CA ILE A 239 5.86 8.81 -15.77
C ILE A 239 5.49 9.48 -14.43
N TYR A 240 4.25 9.29 -13.95
CA TYR A 240 3.80 9.83 -12.66
C TYR A 240 4.59 9.27 -11.47
N GLN A 241 4.94 7.98 -11.52
CA GLN A 241 5.73 7.31 -10.48
C GLN A 241 7.17 7.83 -10.35
N LEU A 242 7.68 8.57 -11.36
CA LEU A 242 8.98 9.25 -11.23
C LEU A 242 8.97 10.33 -10.13
N GLY A 243 7.79 10.82 -9.74
CA GLY A 243 7.59 11.68 -8.56
C GLY A 243 8.17 13.09 -8.67
N VAL A 244 8.56 13.52 -9.87
CA VAL A 244 9.25 14.80 -10.11
C VAL A 244 8.42 15.79 -10.94
N PHE A 245 7.24 15.40 -11.40
CA PHE A 245 6.37 16.24 -12.22
C PHE A 245 5.18 16.74 -11.40
N GLU A 246 4.92 18.05 -11.47
CA GLU A 246 3.70 18.67 -10.93
C GLU A 246 2.52 18.47 -11.86
N GLU A 247 2.78 18.59 -13.18
CA GLU A 247 1.75 18.40 -14.19
C GLU A 247 2.23 17.46 -15.29
N ILE A 248 1.38 16.47 -15.59
CA ILE A 248 1.56 15.54 -16.71
C ILE A 248 0.30 15.62 -17.57
N LYS A 249 0.43 16.15 -18.78
CA LYS A 249 -0.63 16.15 -19.79
C LYS A 249 -0.29 15.15 -20.86
N MET A 250 -1.01 14.04 -20.92
CA MET A 250 -0.86 13.03 -21.96
C MET A 250 -2.18 12.87 -22.72
N ARG A 251 -2.16 13.07 -24.04
CA ARG A 251 -3.34 12.97 -24.88
C ARG A 251 -3.02 12.35 -26.23
N ALA A 252 -3.94 11.51 -26.72
CA ALA A 252 -3.95 11.06 -28.10
C ALA A 252 -4.77 12.03 -28.97
N ASP A 253 -4.35 12.27 -30.17
CA ASP A 253 -5.11 13.05 -31.16
C ASP A 253 -5.72 12.14 -32.21
N PHE A 254 -7.03 12.22 -32.37
CA PHE A 254 -7.82 11.45 -33.32
C PHE A 254 -8.45 12.32 -34.41
N ASN A 255 -8.14 13.62 -34.45
CA ASN A 255 -8.75 14.58 -35.42
C ASN A 255 -8.15 14.50 -36.82
N ASN A 256 -7.25 13.57 -37.05
CA ASN A 256 -6.63 13.37 -38.38
C ASN A 256 -7.44 12.38 -39.23
N THR A 257 -7.28 12.44 -40.52
CA THR A 257 -7.90 11.54 -41.52
C THR A 257 -7.16 10.23 -41.71
N GLU A 258 -5.98 10.08 -41.05
CA GLU A 258 -5.18 8.86 -41.11
C GLU A 258 -5.55 7.94 -39.93
N ALA A 259 -5.34 6.64 -40.11
CA ALA A 259 -5.55 5.65 -39.04
C ALA A 259 -4.48 5.73 -37.95
N LYS A 260 -3.94 6.91 -37.67
CA LYS A 260 -2.87 7.18 -36.72
C LYS A 260 -3.37 7.92 -35.49
N ALA A 261 -2.77 7.63 -34.36
CA ALA A 261 -2.98 8.29 -33.09
C ALA A 261 -1.65 8.87 -32.58
N PRO A 262 -1.27 10.10 -32.99
CA PRO A 262 -0.12 10.79 -32.40
C PRO A 262 -0.42 11.10 -30.93
N ILE A 263 0.61 10.92 -30.09
CA ILE A 263 0.52 11.16 -28.64
C ILE A 263 1.30 12.42 -28.31
N TYR A 264 0.67 13.32 -27.59
CA TYR A 264 1.28 14.57 -27.10
C TYR A 264 1.46 14.44 -25.59
N ILE A 265 2.70 14.59 -25.14
CA ILE A 265 3.07 14.58 -23.72
C ILE A 265 3.68 15.93 -23.39
N ALA A 266 3.08 16.64 -22.44
CA ALA A 266 3.65 17.87 -21.88
C ALA A 266 3.89 17.67 -20.39
N LEU A 267 5.09 18.02 -19.93
CA LEU A 267 5.58 17.79 -18.57
C LEU A 267 6.06 19.11 -17.96
N GLU A 268 5.62 19.36 -16.73
CA GLU A 268 6.11 20.48 -15.92
C GLU A 268 6.73 19.91 -14.63
N GLU A 269 7.95 20.39 -14.30
CA GLU A 269 8.69 19.94 -13.11
C GLU A 269 8.04 20.49 -11.84
N GLY A 270 7.78 19.61 -10.89
CA GLY A 270 7.26 19.95 -9.57
C GLY A 270 8.33 20.20 -8.51
N GLU A 271 7.92 20.24 -7.26
CA GLU A 271 8.86 20.27 -6.14
C GLU A 271 9.54 18.91 -5.99
N THR A 272 10.85 18.89 -6.23
CA THR A 272 11.68 17.68 -6.14
C THR A 272 12.29 17.46 -4.78
N LYS A 273 12.10 18.41 -3.86
CA LYS A 273 12.73 18.41 -2.52
C LYS A 273 11.70 18.05 -1.47
N GLU A 274 12.02 17.05 -0.67
CA GLU A 274 11.18 16.54 0.39
C GLU A 274 11.92 16.61 1.73
N PHE A 275 11.21 16.98 2.79
CA PHE A 275 11.68 16.86 4.15
C PHE A 275 10.75 15.91 4.90
N ALA A 276 11.25 14.72 5.22
CA ALA A 276 10.51 13.70 5.94
C ALA A 276 10.94 13.64 7.41
N SER A 277 9.99 13.40 8.30
CA SER A 277 10.26 13.11 9.71
C SER A 277 9.42 11.92 10.16
N ASN A 278 9.97 11.12 11.05
CA ASN A 278 9.27 9.99 11.63
C ASN A 278 9.50 9.92 13.14
N ILE A 279 8.48 9.42 13.84
CA ILE A 279 8.53 9.08 15.27
C ILE A 279 7.85 7.72 15.41
N GLY A 280 8.41 6.86 16.24
CA GLY A 280 7.86 5.53 16.43
C GLY A 280 8.33 4.89 17.74
N TYR A 281 7.74 3.75 18.03
CA TYR A 281 8.14 2.87 19.11
C TYR A 281 8.01 1.42 18.65
N ASP A 282 9.00 0.63 18.95
CA ASP A 282 8.91 -0.83 18.87
C ASP A 282 9.66 -1.49 20.03
N THR A 283 9.45 -2.80 20.19
CA THR A 283 10.05 -3.55 21.30
C THR A 283 11.53 -3.88 21.11
N GLN A 284 12.10 -3.64 19.91
CA GLN A 284 13.51 -3.92 19.62
C GLN A 284 14.39 -2.70 19.93
N ASP A 285 14.02 -1.56 19.35
CA ASP A 285 14.82 -0.32 19.41
C ASP A 285 14.27 0.70 20.41
N GLY A 286 13.09 0.44 21.00
CA GLY A 286 12.41 1.36 21.90
C GLY A 286 11.82 2.57 21.17
N ALA A 287 11.78 3.72 21.86
CA ALA A 287 11.38 4.98 21.23
C ALA A 287 12.43 5.42 20.21
N ARG A 288 11.96 5.83 19.04
CA ARG A 288 12.81 6.26 17.92
C ARG A 288 12.26 7.46 17.20
N GLY A 289 13.15 8.25 16.63
CA GLY A 289 12.80 9.37 15.75
C GLY A 289 13.83 9.53 14.66
N GLY A 290 13.43 10.14 13.56
CA GLY A 290 14.33 10.39 12.46
C GLY A 290 13.87 11.58 11.62
N VAL A 291 14.84 12.14 10.90
CA VAL A 291 14.63 13.20 9.91
C VAL A 291 15.41 12.85 8.66
N GLU A 292 14.85 13.16 7.51
CA GLU A 292 15.47 12.91 6.21
C GLU A 292 15.16 14.07 5.26
N TYR A 293 16.16 14.53 4.52
CA TYR A 293 16.01 15.41 3.38
C TYR A 293 16.29 14.61 2.12
N ILE A 294 15.43 14.77 1.13
CA ILE A 294 15.50 14.07 -0.15
C ILE A 294 15.40 15.11 -1.26
N ASP A 295 16.27 15.01 -2.27
CA ASP A 295 16.14 15.72 -3.53
C ASP A 295 16.04 14.68 -4.65
N HIS A 296 14.86 14.54 -5.23
CA HIS A 296 14.53 13.51 -6.24
C HIS A 296 15.07 13.83 -7.65
N ASN A 297 15.58 15.04 -7.86
CA ASN A 297 16.17 15.45 -9.15
C ASN A 297 17.48 16.22 -8.97
N PHE A 298 18.30 15.78 -8.02
CA PHE A 298 19.60 16.38 -7.68
C PHE A 298 20.54 16.39 -8.89
N PHE A 299 20.93 17.58 -9.35
CA PHE A 299 21.68 17.80 -10.59
C PHE A 299 20.94 17.36 -11.87
N GLY A 300 19.62 17.11 -11.83
CA GLY A 300 18.83 16.68 -12.97
C GLY A 300 18.90 15.18 -13.26
N ASN A 301 18.17 14.74 -14.28
CA ASN A 301 18.15 13.37 -14.77
C ASN A 301 17.71 12.31 -13.74
N LEU A 302 16.76 12.67 -12.86
CA LEU A 302 16.20 11.77 -11.84
C LEU A 302 17.25 11.24 -10.86
N ARG A 303 18.37 11.94 -10.73
CA ARG A 303 19.37 11.61 -9.70
C ARG A 303 18.83 11.99 -8.34
N GLU A 304 18.93 11.08 -7.41
CA GLU A 304 18.40 11.29 -6.08
C GLU A 304 19.55 11.46 -5.07
N PHE A 305 19.43 12.46 -4.22
CA PHE A 305 20.31 12.65 -3.07
C PHE A 305 19.48 12.60 -1.80
N ARG A 306 19.93 11.80 -0.83
CA ARG A 306 19.32 11.70 0.49
C ARG A 306 20.36 11.97 1.56
N ILE A 307 19.96 12.68 2.61
CA ILE A 307 20.71 12.79 3.86
C ILE A 307 19.73 12.70 5.02
N GLY A 308 20.05 11.87 6.00
CA GLY A 308 19.17 11.66 7.14
C GLY A 308 19.90 11.23 8.39
N ALA A 309 19.18 11.35 9.50
CA ALA A 309 19.62 10.86 10.79
C ALA A 309 18.45 10.22 11.53
N LYS A 310 18.74 9.16 12.26
CA LYS A 310 17.79 8.51 13.18
C LYS A 310 18.43 8.30 14.55
N ILE A 311 17.62 8.36 15.59
CA ILE A 311 17.98 8.08 16.96
C ILE A 311 16.96 7.11 17.57
N SER A 312 17.43 6.22 18.41
CA SER A 312 16.59 5.32 19.21
C SER A 312 17.15 5.20 20.63
N GLN A 313 16.47 4.41 21.47
CA GLN A 313 17.01 4.13 22.81
C GLN A 313 18.31 3.33 22.77
N ARG A 314 18.57 2.56 21.69
CA ARG A 314 19.78 1.74 21.52
C ARG A 314 20.92 2.46 20.81
N GLY A 315 20.68 3.61 20.20
CA GLY A 315 21.74 4.31 19.48
C GLY A 315 21.25 5.27 18.41
N TYR A 316 22.17 5.61 17.51
CA TYR A 316 21.89 6.56 16.42
C TYR A 316 22.59 6.16 15.14
N GLU A 317 22.08 6.67 14.02
CA GLU A 317 22.66 6.53 12.69
C GLU A 317 22.49 7.82 11.90
N ALA A 318 23.54 8.24 11.22
CA ALA A 318 23.49 9.24 10.16
C ALA A 318 23.84 8.56 8.83
N ARG A 319 23.11 8.90 7.77
CA ARG A 319 23.35 8.32 6.44
C ARG A 319 23.21 9.37 5.35
N THR A 320 23.92 9.17 4.27
CA THR A 320 23.72 9.87 3.01
C THR A 320 23.77 8.88 1.87
N SER A 321 23.00 9.14 0.82
CA SER A 321 23.04 8.33 -0.39
C SER A 321 22.90 9.20 -1.63
N PHE A 322 23.54 8.76 -2.70
CA PHE A 322 23.40 9.30 -4.04
C PHE A 322 23.03 8.17 -4.99
N TYR A 323 21.94 8.34 -5.69
CA TYR A 323 21.43 7.39 -6.69
C TYR A 323 21.40 8.05 -8.08
N ASP A 324 21.97 7.37 -9.07
CA ASP A 324 21.83 7.72 -10.49
C ASP A 324 21.10 6.55 -11.17
N PRO A 325 19.88 6.75 -11.72
CA PRO A 325 19.12 5.67 -12.34
C PRO A 325 19.82 5.12 -13.59
N ARG A 326 20.75 5.88 -14.20
CA ARG A 326 21.31 5.53 -15.49
C ARG A 326 22.75 5.96 -15.70
N ILE A 327 23.68 5.05 -15.52
CA ILE A 327 25.06 5.17 -16.01
C ILE A 327 25.18 4.41 -17.32
N LYS A 328 25.47 5.11 -18.42
CA LYS A 328 25.67 4.50 -19.74
C LYS A 328 27.06 3.85 -19.81
N THR A 329 27.12 2.57 -20.12
CA THR A 329 28.37 1.86 -20.38
C THR A 329 28.41 1.36 -21.83
N PRO A 330 29.51 1.58 -22.59
CA PRO A 330 29.56 1.26 -24.01
C PRO A 330 29.41 -0.23 -24.35
N LEU A 331 29.82 -1.12 -23.44
CA LEU A 331 29.88 -2.56 -23.69
C LEU A 331 28.81 -3.37 -22.96
N LEU A 332 28.35 -2.90 -21.79
CA LEU A 332 27.49 -3.67 -20.90
C LEU A 332 26.07 -3.11 -20.82
N GLY A 333 25.80 -2.01 -21.53
CA GLY A 333 24.54 -1.29 -21.48
C GLY A 333 24.41 -0.45 -20.21
N ASP A 334 23.18 -0.09 -19.85
CA ASP A 334 22.92 0.85 -18.78
C ASP A 334 22.80 0.15 -17.44
N PHE A 335 23.30 0.81 -16.39
CA PHE A 335 23.22 0.42 -15.00
C PHE A 335 22.69 1.55 -14.16
N SER A 336 21.97 1.24 -13.09
CA SER A 336 21.78 2.18 -11.99
C SER A 336 23.02 2.17 -11.09
N PHE A 337 23.28 3.31 -10.47
CA PHE A 337 24.38 3.49 -9.52
C PHE A 337 23.83 3.99 -8.19
N LEU A 338 24.27 3.38 -7.10
CA LEU A 338 23.96 3.82 -5.74
C LEU A 338 25.24 3.87 -4.93
N ASN A 339 25.55 5.03 -4.35
CA ASN A 339 26.55 5.18 -3.31
C ASN A 339 25.86 5.50 -2.00
N GLU A 340 26.18 4.76 -0.95
CA GLU A 340 25.66 4.94 0.40
C GLU A 340 26.80 5.07 1.38
N ILE A 341 26.74 6.09 2.23
CA ILE A 341 27.65 6.29 3.34
C ILE A 341 26.82 6.39 4.61
N SER A 342 27.18 5.62 5.63
CA SER A 342 26.53 5.70 6.93
C SER A 342 27.52 5.59 8.08
N TYR A 343 27.17 6.24 9.18
CA TYR A 343 27.82 6.09 10.46
C TYR A 343 26.76 5.82 11.51
N SER A 344 27.00 4.78 12.31
CA SER A 344 26.08 4.40 13.39
C SER A 344 26.83 4.06 14.66
N ASN A 345 26.13 4.18 15.79
CA ASN A 345 26.58 3.75 17.11
C ASN A 345 25.40 3.02 17.78
N TRP A 346 25.53 1.71 17.91
CA TRP A 346 24.46 0.84 18.42
C TRP A 346 24.93 0.05 19.64
N ASP A 347 24.07 0.03 20.68
CA ASP A 347 24.22 -0.81 21.86
C ASP A 347 23.40 -2.10 21.69
N TYR A 348 24.10 -3.22 21.65
CA TYR A 348 23.52 -4.57 21.53
C TYR A 348 23.51 -5.32 22.88
N ASP A 349 23.56 -4.60 24.00
CA ASP A 349 23.68 -5.12 25.38
C ASP A 349 25.03 -5.82 25.65
N ALA A 350 25.44 -6.75 24.79
CA ALA A 350 26.71 -7.48 24.89
C ALA A 350 27.93 -6.65 24.45
N TYR A 351 27.72 -5.74 23.52
CA TYR A 351 28.75 -4.88 22.95
C TYR A 351 28.14 -3.63 22.31
N VAL A 352 28.92 -2.59 22.27
CA VAL A 352 28.63 -1.39 21.49
C VAL A 352 29.41 -1.44 20.18
N GLU A 353 28.73 -1.22 19.06
CA GLU A 353 29.34 -1.13 17.75
C GLU A 353 29.27 0.28 17.19
N LYS A 354 30.43 0.89 16.94
CA LYS A 354 30.54 2.10 16.13
C LYS A 354 30.94 1.67 14.72
N LEU A 355 30.02 1.85 13.78
CA LEU A 355 30.15 1.31 12.44
C LEU A 355 30.12 2.44 11.41
N PHE A 356 31.18 2.56 10.61
CA PHE A 356 31.18 3.34 9.38
C PHE A 356 31.07 2.39 8.19
N VAL A 357 30.15 2.65 7.28
CA VAL A 357 29.97 1.89 6.04
C VAL A 357 30.01 2.83 4.85
N GLU A 358 30.76 2.45 3.84
CA GLU A 358 30.66 2.99 2.49
C GLU A 358 30.35 1.81 1.54
N ARG A 359 29.28 1.98 0.74
CA ARG A 359 28.81 0.98 -0.20
C ARG A 359 28.60 1.60 -1.57
N VAL A 360 29.18 1.00 -2.59
CA VAL A 360 28.97 1.30 -4.00
C VAL A 360 28.27 0.13 -4.64
N THR A 361 27.13 0.38 -5.28
CA THR A 361 26.28 -0.64 -5.91
C THR A 361 25.99 -0.27 -7.35
N LEU A 362 26.12 -1.22 -8.24
CA LEU A 362 25.60 -1.15 -9.61
C LEU A 362 24.42 -2.11 -9.74
N GLY A 363 23.29 -1.59 -10.24
CA GLY A 363 22.07 -2.35 -10.42
C GLY A 363 21.68 -2.48 -11.89
N LYS A 364 21.11 -3.63 -12.25
CA LYS A 364 20.56 -3.87 -13.60
C LYS A 364 19.39 -4.82 -13.53
N LYS A 365 18.31 -4.49 -14.22
CA LYS A 365 17.20 -5.44 -14.43
C LYS A 365 17.47 -6.23 -15.70
N PHE A 366 17.50 -7.56 -15.59
CA PHE A 366 17.76 -8.46 -16.69
C PHE A 366 16.96 -9.76 -16.51
N VAL A 367 16.29 -10.22 -17.57
CA VAL A 367 15.43 -11.43 -17.58
C VAL A 367 14.41 -11.42 -16.42
N GLY A 368 13.81 -10.27 -16.15
CA GLY A 368 12.81 -10.13 -15.07
C GLY A 368 13.36 -10.14 -13.64
N LEU A 369 14.68 -10.30 -13.47
CA LEU A 369 15.38 -10.28 -12.19
C LEU A 369 16.13 -8.95 -12.01
N GLU A 370 16.22 -8.51 -10.78
CA GLU A 370 17.04 -7.35 -10.40
C GLU A 370 18.39 -7.86 -9.87
N HIS A 371 19.47 -7.43 -10.52
CA HIS A 371 20.83 -7.79 -10.20
C HIS A 371 21.55 -6.58 -9.61
N TYR A 372 22.18 -6.78 -8.47
CA TYR A 372 22.99 -5.77 -7.78
C TYR A 372 24.35 -6.36 -7.46
N PHE A 373 25.41 -5.67 -7.80
CA PHE A 373 26.77 -6.05 -7.45
C PHE A 373 27.54 -4.81 -7.03
N GLY A 374 28.47 -4.98 -6.12
CA GLY A 374 29.19 -3.83 -5.61
C GLY A 374 30.31 -4.16 -4.66
N PHE A 375 30.86 -3.08 -4.15
CA PHE A 375 31.90 -3.08 -3.15
C PHE A 375 31.38 -2.42 -1.87
N GLN A 376 31.78 -2.98 -0.72
CA GLN A 376 31.45 -2.44 0.59
C GLN A 376 32.71 -2.37 1.44
N MET A 377 32.93 -1.23 2.06
CA MET A 377 33.92 -1.00 3.09
C MET A 377 33.20 -0.78 4.42
N GLU A 378 33.53 -1.55 5.43
CA GLU A 378 33.06 -1.40 6.80
C GLU A 378 34.25 -1.15 7.72
N ASN A 379 34.14 -0.13 8.57
CA ASN A 379 35.05 0.06 9.70
C ASN A 379 34.24 -0.06 10.99
N SER A 380 34.33 -1.25 11.61
CA SER A 380 33.59 -1.60 12.82
C SER A 380 34.50 -1.53 14.03
N GLN A 381 34.19 -0.63 14.96
CA GLN A 381 34.82 -0.54 16.26
C GLN A 381 33.90 -1.19 17.29
N ILE A 382 34.34 -2.32 17.85
CA ILE A 382 33.63 -3.08 18.87
C ILE A 382 34.17 -2.73 20.23
N GLU A 383 33.30 -2.22 21.11
CA GLU A 383 33.55 -2.02 22.54
C GLU A 383 32.73 -3.05 23.32
N SER A 384 33.39 -3.93 24.08
CA SER A 384 32.70 -4.99 24.83
C SER A 384 33.42 -5.30 26.13
N GLY A 385 32.64 -5.47 27.20
CA GLY A 385 33.10 -6.05 28.46
C GLY A 385 33.16 -7.60 28.46
N VAL A 386 32.67 -8.25 27.40
CA VAL A 386 32.60 -9.70 27.25
C VAL A 386 33.66 -10.17 26.26
N PRO A 387 34.69 -10.94 26.67
CA PRO A 387 35.81 -11.32 25.81
C PRO A 387 35.40 -12.04 24.51
N THR A 388 34.32 -12.83 24.55
CA THR A 388 33.78 -13.56 23.41
C THR A 388 33.46 -12.66 22.21
N PHE A 389 33.09 -11.39 22.45
CA PHE A 389 32.74 -10.43 21.38
C PHE A 389 33.93 -9.73 20.75
N MET A 390 35.16 -10.06 21.21
CA MET A 390 36.41 -9.68 20.55
C MET A 390 36.49 -8.16 20.29
N ALA A 391 36.52 -7.37 21.36
CA ALA A 391 36.69 -5.91 21.25
C ALA A 391 37.88 -5.52 20.35
N GLY A 392 37.72 -4.46 19.58
CA GLY A 392 38.77 -4.00 18.64
C GLY A 392 38.20 -3.27 17.43
N ASN A 393 39.13 -2.89 16.53
CA ASN A 393 38.80 -2.23 15.26
C ASN A 393 38.95 -3.20 14.09
N TYR A 394 37.91 -3.32 13.30
CA TYR A 394 37.82 -4.23 12.16
C TYR A 394 37.53 -3.45 10.88
N LEU A 395 38.53 -3.33 10.01
CA LEU A 395 38.30 -2.92 8.64
C LEU A 395 37.93 -4.16 7.82
N ILE A 396 36.78 -4.11 7.16
CA ILE A 396 36.24 -5.21 6.36
C ILE A 396 35.91 -4.66 4.97
N ASN A 397 36.62 -5.16 3.98
CA ASN A 397 36.40 -4.84 2.58
C ASN A 397 35.85 -6.06 1.87
N SER A 398 34.68 -5.94 1.25
CA SER A 398 33.98 -7.05 0.61
C SER A 398 33.44 -6.67 -0.76
N LEU A 399 33.35 -7.67 -1.63
CA LEU A 399 32.51 -7.64 -2.82
C LEU A 399 31.20 -8.35 -2.52
N PHE A 400 30.10 -7.82 -3.04
CA PHE A 400 28.80 -8.47 -2.89
C PHE A 400 28.07 -8.58 -4.22
N TYR A 401 27.20 -9.58 -4.28
CA TYR A 401 26.23 -9.76 -5.33
C TYR A 401 24.89 -10.10 -4.73
N ARG A 402 23.83 -9.44 -5.21
CA ARG A 402 22.46 -9.73 -4.83
C ARG A 402 21.62 -9.86 -6.09
N VAL A 403 20.80 -10.88 -6.16
CA VAL A 403 19.76 -11.02 -7.17
C VAL A 403 18.44 -11.21 -6.48
N LEU A 404 17.39 -10.56 -7.00
CA LEU A 404 16.04 -10.67 -6.45
C LEU A 404 14.96 -10.55 -7.52
N ILE A 405 13.80 -11.05 -7.16
CA ILE A 405 12.53 -10.78 -7.82
C ILE A 405 11.49 -10.47 -6.75
N ASP A 406 10.77 -9.36 -6.91
CA ASP A 406 9.65 -8.96 -6.06
C ASP A 406 8.39 -8.82 -6.91
N GLY A 407 7.50 -9.80 -6.80
CA GLY A 407 6.20 -9.85 -7.47
C GLY A 407 5.05 -9.72 -6.49
N ARG A 408 5.27 -9.08 -5.33
CA ARG A 408 4.19 -8.79 -4.36
C ARG A 408 3.36 -7.60 -4.85
N ASP A 409 2.06 -7.64 -4.57
CA ASP A 409 1.13 -6.54 -4.85
C ASP A 409 1.32 -5.31 -3.94
N SER A 410 2.00 -5.46 -2.81
CA SER A 410 2.38 -4.37 -1.90
C SER A 410 3.64 -4.73 -1.11
N ALA A 411 4.54 -3.76 -0.95
CA ALA A 411 5.72 -3.94 -0.09
C ALA A 411 5.37 -3.89 1.40
N MET A 412 4.30 -3.16 1.80
CA MET A 412 3.93 -2.93 3.19
C MET A 412 2.88 -3.92 3.71
N ASP A 413 1.89 -4.30 2.90
CA ASP A 413 0.77 -5.18 3.27
C ASP A 413 0.36 -6.04 2.09
N ALA A 414 1.26 -6.95 1.69
CA ALA A 414 1.02 -7.86 0.59
C ALA A 414 -0.12 -8.83 0.89
N LYS A 415 -1.01 -8.99 -0.10
CA LYS A 415 -2.10 -9.98 -0.11
C LYS A 415 -1.84 -11.10 -1.10
N ASN A 416 -1.11 -10.79 -2.17
CA ASN A 416 -0.73 -11.78 -3.17
C ASN A 416 0.69 -11.51 -3.67
N GLY A 417 1.36 -12.58 -4.07
CA GLY A 417 2.63 -12.49 -4.75
C GLY A 417 3.75 -13.28 -4.07
N TYR A 418 4.95 -13.05 -4.54
CA TYR A 418 6.15 -13.72 -4.06
C TYR A 418 7.34 -12.78 -4.06
N TYR A 419 8.28 -13.07 -3.19
CA TYR A 419 9.58 -12.42 -3.13
C TYR A 419 10.65 -13.49 -3.00
N THR A 420 11.73 -13.39 -3.77
CA THR A 420 12.88 -14.28 -3.63
C THR A 420 14.15 -13.48 -3.81
N SER A 421 15.16 -13.72 -2.96
CA SER A 421 16.47 -13.09 -3.09
C SER A 421 17.60 -14.04 -2.71
N LEU A 422 18.73 -13.86 -3.36
CA LEU A 422 20.01 -14.47 -2.99
C LEU A 422 21.04 -13.35 -2.82
N TYR A 423 21.71 -13.34 -1.69
CA TYR A 423 22.80 -12.42 -1.37
C TYR A 423 24.08 -13.21 -1.10
N VAL A 424 25.15 -12.82 -1.75
CA VAL A 424 26.49 -13.39 -1.58
C VAL A 424 27.46 -12.26 -1.30
N GLU A 425 28.26 -12.37 -0.25
CA GLU A 425 29.27 -11.39 0.15
C GLU A 425 30.60 -12.10 0.41
N LYS A 426 31.67 -11.62 -0.21
CA LYS A 426 33.01 -12.13 -0.02
C LYS A 426 33.92 -11.00 0.52
N ALA A 427 34.24 -11.08 1.80
CA ALA A 427 35.30 -10.27 2.39
C ALA A 427 36.67 -10.92 2.11
N MET A 428 37.66 -10.09 1.77
CA MET A 428 38.98 -10.60 1.30
C MET A 428 40.12 -9.80 1.89
N LYS A 429 41.10 -10.50 2.44
CA LYS A 429 42.37 -9.91 2.93
C LYS A 429 43.13 -9.18 1.83
N GLN A 430 43.02 -9.66 0.58
CA GLN A 430 43.63 -9.03 -0.59
C GLN A 430 43.08 -7.62 -0.87
N LEU A 431 41.86 -7.32 -0.42
CA LEU A 431 41.26 -6.00 -0.48
C LEU A 431 41.56 -5.18 0.78
N GLY A 432 42.43 -5.65 1.69
CA GLY A 432 42.74 -4.97 2.95
C GLY A 432 41.79 -5.30 4.10
N SER A 433 40.90 -6.28 3.95
CA SER A 433 40.02 -6.72 5.04
C SER A 433 40.82 -7.42 6.15
N LYS A 434 40.52 -7.15 7.42
CA LYS A 434 41.11 -7.86 8.57
C LYS A 434 40.62 -9.30 8.70
N ILE A 435 39.40 -9.57 8.23
CA ILE A 435 38.80 -10.91 8.25
C ILE A 435 38.46 -11.36 6.83
N ASP A 436 38.53 -12.66 6.60
CA ASP A 436 38.19 -13.27 5.32
C ASP A 436 36.99 -14.19 5.54
N TYR A 437 35.92 -14.03 4.76
CA TYR A 437 34.75 -14.91 4.82
C TYR A 437 33.93 -14.83 3.52
N LEU A 438 33.15 -15.87 3.28
CA LEU A 438 32.07 -15.88 2.32
C LEU A 438 30.75 -16.03 3.09
N LYS A 439 29.83 -15.08 2.92
CA LYS A 439 28.47 -15.12 3.48
C LYS A 439 27.47 -15.31 2.37
N ILE A 440 26.59 -16.27 2.54
CA ILE A 440 25.50 -16.56 1.60
C ILE A 440 24.19 -16.49 2.39
N LEU A 441 23.20 -15.82 1.82
CA LEU A 441 21.87 -15.67 2.41
C LEU A 441 20.81 -15.76 1.32
N GLY A 442 19.96 -16.77 1.39
CA GLY A 442 18.79 -16.94 0.57
C GLY A 442 17.51 -16.61 1.35
N GLU A 443 16.57 -15.98 0.70
CA GLU A 443 15.24 -15.69 1.26
C GLU A 443 14.17 -15.94 0.22
N ALA A 444 13.05 -16.56 0.63
CA ALA A 444 11.85 -16.72 -0.18
C ALA A 444 10.61 -16.40 0.67
N ARG A 445 9.65 -15.70 0.07
CA ARG A 445 8.34 -15.41 0.64
C ARG A 445 7.26 -15.73 -0.39
N TYR A 446 6.13 -16.23 0.08
CA TYR A 446 4.95 -16.45 -0.74
C TYR A 446 3.70 -16.04 0.03
N ILE A 447 2.85 -15.25 -0.61
CA ILE A 447 1.64 -14.69 0.00
C ILE A 447 0.46 -14.95 -0.93
N LYS A 448 -0.66 -15.40 -0.36
CA LYS A 448 -1.87 -15.68 -1.12
C LYS A 448 -3.14 -15.36 -0.33
N GLU A 449 -4.01 -14.54 -0.93
CA GLU A 449 -5.34 -14.25 -0.40
C GLU A 449 -6.34 -15.34 -0.80
N PHE A 450 -7.05 -15.85 0.20
CA PHE A 450 -8.26 -16.67 0.07
C PHE A 450 -9.31 -16.03 0.98
N LYS A 451 -10.03 -15.05 0.47
CA LYS A 451 -10.96 -14.22 1.28
C LYS A 451 -11.85 -15.05 2.20
N PRO A 452 -11.96 -14.68 3.48
CA PRO A 452 -11.44 -13.46 4.12
C PRO A 452 -10.02 -13.61 4.71
N MET A 453 -9.26 -14.63 4.34
CA MET A 453 -7.95 -14.95 4.91
C MET A 453 -6.83 -14.66 3.93
N VAL A 454 -5.68 -14.23 4.47
CA VAL A 454 -4.41 -14.13 3.75
C VAL A 454 -3.40 -15.07 4.41
N TRP A 455 -2.80 -15.94 3.61
CA TRP A 455 -1.74 -16.86 4.05
C TRP A 455 -0.39 -16.35 3.56
N ALA A 456 0.58 -16.34 4.47
CA ALA A 456 1.95 -15.91 4.15
C ALA A 456 2.97 -16.89 4.72
N GLY A 457 3.93 -17.28 3.88
CA GLY A 457 5.06 -18.13 4.26
C GLY A 457 6.38 -17.43 3.95
N LYS A 458 7.37 -17.60 4.83
CA LYS A 458 8.74 -17.08 4.68
C LYS A 458 9.74 -18.14 5.07
N ILE A 459 10.85 -18.21 4.34
CA ILE A 459 12.03 -18.98 4.72
C ILE A 459 13.28 -18.18 4.40
N LYS A 460 14.24 -18.18 5.34
CA LYS A 460 15.59 -17.66 5.18
C LYS A 460 16.60 -18.75 5.51
N VAL A 461 17.63 -18.87 4.70
CA VAL A 461 18.72 -19.80 4.93
C VAL A 461 20.02 -19.06 4.71
N GLY A 462 20.93 -19.13 5.68
CA GLY A 462 22.20 -18.43 5.61
C GLY A 462 23.36 -19.25 6.13
N THR A 463 24.55 -19.02 5.58
CA THR A 463 25.81 -19.61 6.06
C THR A 463 26.97 -18.64 5.87
N ILE A 464 27.98 -18.76 6.76
CA ILE A 464 29.24 -18.04 6.72
C ILE A 464 30.35 -19.09 6.70
N SER A 465 31.25 -19.00 5.72
CA SER A 465 32.23 -20.06 5.40
C SER A 465 33.42 -20.20 6.36
N GLN A 466 33.57 -19.25 7.30
CA GLN A 466 34.70 -19.23 8.23
C GLN A 466 34.27 -18.71 9.61
N LYS A 467 35.02 -19.13 10.66
CA LYS A 467 34.79 -18.56 12.00
C LYS A 467 35.10 -17.07 11.99
N THR A 468 34.05 -16.30 12.22
CA THR A 468 34.09 -14.83 12.28
C THR A 468 33.81 -14.35 13.69
N PRO A 469 34.17 -13.10 14.06
CA PRO A 469 33.71 -12.52 15.31
C PRO A 469 32.18 -12.48 15.40
N PRO A 470 31.57 -12.62 16.59
CA PRO A 470 30.13 -12.68 16.78
C PRO A 470 29.33 -11.52 16.18
N PHE A 471 29.90 -10.31 16.08
CA PHE A 471 29.20 -9.18 15.44
C PHE A 471 28.90 -9.39 13.94
N LYS A 472 29.55 -10.39 13.29
CA LYS A 472 29.25 -10.79 11.89
C LYS A 472 28.32 -11.98 11.78
N HIS A 473 27.99 -12.67 12.89
CA HIS A 473 27.11 -13.83 12.91
C HIS A 473 25.68 -13.48 12.51
N PHE A 474 24.90 -14.48 12.22
CA PHE A 474 23.46 -14.40 12.16
C PHE A 474 22.88 -14.39 13.57
N PHE A 475 21.86 -13.55 13.78
CA PHE A 475 21.09 -13.53 15.02
C PHE A 475 19.62 -13.73 14.70
N LEU A 476 18.94 -14.53 15.49
CA LEU A 476 17.53 -14.87 15.36
C LEU A 476 16.78 -14.58 16.66
N GLY A 477 15.45 -14.55 16.57
CA GLY A 477 14.55 -14.10 17.63
C GLY A 477 14.08 -12.67 17.42
N GLY A 478 12.91 -12.35 17.96
CA GLY A 478 12.29 -11.03 17.86
C GLY A 478 11.21 -10.91 16.78
N ALA A 479 10.67 -9.74 16.69
CA ALA A 479 9.47 -9.40 15.92
C ALA A 479 9.54 -9.73 14.41
N MET A 480 10.72 -9.80 13.79
CA MET A 480 10.91 -10.06 12.34
C MET A 480 11.46 -11.46 12.04
N SER A 481 11.69 -12.28 13.06
CA SER A 481 12.20 -13.64 12.98
C SER A 481 11.27 -14.58 13.76
N ASN A 482 11.75 -15.26 14.81
CA ASN A 482 10.97 -16.13 15.68
C ASN A 482 10.34 -15.33 16.80
N ARG A 483 9.04 -15.10 16.72
CA ARG A 483 8.28 -14.22 17.63
C ARG A 483 8.02 -14.79 19.02
N GLY A 484 8.41 -16.03 19.27
CA GLY A 484 8.37 -16.60 20.62
C GLY A 484 9.52 -16.18 21.52
N TYR A 485 10.55 -15.53 20.96
CA TYR A 485 11.79 -15.19 21.65
C TYR A 485 12.07 -13.68 21.57
N GLU A 486 12.84 -13.18 22.54
CA GLU A 486 13.28 -11.80 22.55
C GLU A 486 14.23 -11.50 21.36
N TYR A 487 14.48 -10.22 21.13
CA TYR A 487 15.31 -9.76 20.01
C TYR A 487 16.73 -10.31 20.11
N ARG A 488 17.17 -11.04 19.07
CA ARG A 488 18.50 -11.69 18.93
C ARG A 488 18.82 -12.76 19.98
N ASP A 489 17.86 -13.24 20.74
CA ASP A 489 18.07 -14.08 21.93
C ASP A 489 18.09 -15.60 21.63
N LEU A 490 18.12 -15.98 20.35
CA LEU A 490 18.17 -17.42 19.99
C LEU A 490 19.60 -17.93 19.84
N GLY A 491 19.82 -19.20 20.22
CA GLY A 491 21.06 -19.92 20.04
C GLY A 491 21.94 -20.00 21.29
N GLU A 492 23.25 -20.16 21.08
CA GLU A 492 24.23 -20.23 22.15
C GLU A 492 24.49 -18.86 22.79
N HIS A 493 24.81 -18.88 24.09
CA HIS A 493 25.09 -17.69 24.89
C HIS A 493 26.49 -17.73 25.51
N SER A 494 27.11 -16.56 25.61
CA SER A 494 28.28 -16.33 26.45
C SER A 494 27.85 -15.60 27.71
N GLY A 495 27.67 -16.33 28.78
CA GLY A 495 27.01 -15.82 29.99
C GLY A 495 25.51 -15.53 29.71
N LEU A 496 25.11 -14.27 29.84
CA LEU A 496 23.73 -13.82 29.57
C LEU A 496 23.50 -13.37 28.11
N TYR A 497 24.55 -13.34 27.28
CA TYR A 497 24.51 -12.69 25.96
C TYR A 497 24.54 -13.70 24.83
N PRO A 498 23.58 -13.62 23.88
CA PRO A 498 23.57 -14.48 22.69
C PRO A 498 24.76 -14.15 21.78
N ILE A 499 25.41 -15.18 21.25
CA ILE A 499 26.58 -15.04 20.39
C ILE A 499 26.29 -15.22 18.90
N GLY A 500 25.02 -15.45 18.55
CA GLY A 500 24.58 -15.68 17.18
C GLY A 500 25.04 -17.03 16.64
N GLY A 501 25.16 -17.18 15.32
CA GLY A 501 25.61 -18.40 14.67
C GLY A 501 26.14 -18.18 13.26
N LEU A 502 26.89 -19.16 12.75
CA LEU A 502 27.48 -19.15 11.42
C LEU A 502 26.55 -19.73 10.35
N SER A 503 25.61 -20.57 10.75
CA SER A 503 24.59 -21.16 9.87
C SER A 503 23.21 -20.97 10.48
N MET A 504 22.22 -20.61 9.66
CA MET A 504 20.86 -20.38 10.11
C MET A 504 19.79 -20.90 9.15
N ILE A 505 18.65 -21.28 9.71
CA ILE A 505 17.36 -21.40 9.03
C ILE A 505 16.35 -20.60 9.86
N ASP A 506 15.52 -19.79 9.22
CA ASP A 506 14.43 -19.05 9.85
C ASP A 506 13.18 -19.15 8.97
N ALA A 507 12.14 -19.82 9.46
CA ALA A 507 10.91 -20.07 8.73
C ALA A 507 9.70 -19.57 9.53
N SER A 508 8.72 -19.05 8.82
CA SER A 508 7.49 -18.56 9.43
C SER A 508 6.30 -18.84 8.51
N LEU A 509 5.19 -19.26 9.13
CA LEU A 509 3.89 -19.39 8.48
C LEU A 509 2.87 -18.58 9.26
N GLU A 510 2.11 -17.74 8.56
CA GLU A 510 1.14 -16.82 9.15
C GLU A 510 -0.18 -16.87 8.39
N SER A 511 -1.29 -16.83 9.10
CA SER A 511 -2.64 -16.67 8.58
C SER A 511 -3.26 -15.41 9.18
N ARG A 512 -3.73 -14.50 8.31
CA ARG A 512 -4.37 -13.23 8.68
C ARG A 512 -5.86 -13.30 8.35
N TYR A 513 -6.73 -13.14 9.33
CA TYR A 513 -8.17 -13.06 9.17
C TYR A 513 -8.64 -11.61 9.30
N HIS A 514 -9.08 -11.01 8.21
CA HIS A 514 -9.60 -9.66 8.17
C HIS A 514 -11.08 -9.64 8.55
N PHE A 515 -11.38 -9.26 9.78
CA PHE A 515 -12.77 -9.14 10.26
C PHE A 515 -13.36 -7.74 9.99
N THR A 516 -12.51 -6.75 9.67
CA THR A 516 -12.89 -5.46 9.09
C THR A 516 -11.85 -5.03 8.05
N PRO A 517 -12.14 -4.02 7.20
CA PRO A 517 -11.13 -3.50 6.27
C PRO A 517 -9.82 -3.04 6.94
N ASN A 518 -9.88 -2.59 8.19
CA ASN A 518 -8.75 -2.01 8.91
C ASN A 518 -8.17 -2.92 10.00
N PHE A 519 -8.85 -4.04 10.35
CA PHE A 519 -8.39 -4.91 11.42
C PHE A 519 -8.31 -6.37 11.00
N ALA A 520 -7.23 -7.01 11.41
CA ALA A 520 -7.07 -8.45 11.27
C ALA A 520 -6.55 -9.09 12.57
N VAL A 521 -6.97 -10.32 12.79
CA VAL A 521 -6.36 -11.25 13.75
C VAL A 521 -5.41 -12.16 13.00
N VAL A 522 -4.29 -12.45 13.61
CA VAL A 522 -3.22 -13.27 13.03
C VAL A 522 -2.98 -14.48 13.89
N GLY A 523 -2.82 -15.65 13.28
CA GLY A 523 -2.22 -16.82 13.88
C GLY A 523 -0.92 -17.16 13.17
N PHE A 524 0.12 -17.55 13.91
CA PHE A 524 1.41 -17.85 13.30
C PHE A 524 2.15 -19.02 13.98
N VAL A 525 3.05 -19.62 13.20
CA VAL A 525 4.04 -20.59 13.69
C VAL A 525 5.38 -20.18 13.12
N ASP A 526 6.39 -20.05 13.98
CA ASP A 526 7.75 -19.73 13.63
C ASP A 526 8.67 -20.89 14.01
N ALA A 527 9.67 -21.20 13.18
CA ALA A 527 10.65 -22.23 13.40
C ALA A 527 12.02 -21.76 12.96
N SER A 528 12.96 -21.75 13.87
CA SER A 528 14.30 -21.24 13.61
C SER A 528 15.36 -22.24 14.06
N LYS A 529 16.51 -22.19 13.41
CA LYS A 529 17.69 -22.98 13.74
C LYS A 529 18.93 -22.11 13.59
N LEU A 530 19.85 -22.23 14.54
CA LEU A 530 21.09 -21.47 14.54
C LEU A 530 22.23 -22.41 15.01
N SER A 531 23.34 -22.43 14.27
CA SER A 531 24.51 -23.25 14.59
C SER A 531 25.78 -22.42 14.57
N GLN A 532 26.71 -22.75 15.49
CA GLN A 532 28.06 -22.21 15.53
C GLN A 532 29.00 -22.89 14.52
N GLU A 533 28.57 -24.01 13.94
CA GLU A 533 29.34 -24.75 12.99
C GLU A 533 29.08 -24.31 11.53
N LEU A 534 30.07 -24.45 10.70
CA LEU A 534 30.02 -24.07 9.28
C LEU A 534 29.14 -25.03 8.49
N ASN A 535 28.20 -24.49 7.71
CA ASN A 535 27.27 -25.26 6.86
C ASN A 535 26.51 -26.36 7.63
N ASP A 536 26.38 -26.20 8.95
CA ASP A 536 25.67 -27.16 9.77
C ASP A 536 24.23 -26.68 10.01
N PHE A 537 23.32 -27.50 9.55
CA PHE A 537 21.88 -27.31 9.73
C PHE A 537 21.24 -28.43 10.57
N SER A 538 22.08 -29.21 11.30
CA SER A 538 21.63 -30.38 12.07
C SER A 538 21.17 -30.06 13.51
N GLY A 539 21.51 -28.89 14.08
CA GLY A 539 21.21 -28.48 15.46
C GLY A 539 19.71 -28.48 15.85
N GLU A 540 19.41 -28.01 17.02
CA GLU A 540 18.06 -27.98 17.60
C GLU A 540 17.15 -26.96 16.89
N TRP A 541 15.86 -27.30 16.76
CA TRP A 541 14.82 -26.38 16.32
C TRP A 541 14.24 -25.57 17.47
N TYR A 542 14.22 -24.26 17.33
CA TYR A 542 13.51 -23.32 18.17
C TYR A 542 12.17 -23.04 17.52
N THR A 543 11.10 -23.60 18.08
CA THR A 543 9.75 -23.42 17.53
C THR A 543 8.88 -22.61 18.46
N SER A 544 8.02 -21.81 17.88
CA SER A 544 7.00 -21.05 18.61
C SER A 544 5.70 -20.96 17.80
N TYR A 545 4.63 -20.69 18.49
CA TYR A 545 3.32 -20.37 17.92
C TYR A 545 2.79 -19.12 18.60
N GLY A 546 1.84 -18.46 17.97
CA GLY A 546 1.32 -17.26 18.57
C GLY A 546 0.13 -16.67 17.84
N THR A 547 -0.33 -15.57 18.38
CA THR A 547 -1.41 -14.78 17.81
C THR A 547 -1.04 -13.31 17.80
N GLY A 548 -1.71 -12.54 16.97
CA GLY A 548 -1.46 -11.10 16.88
C GLY A 548 -2.66 -10.32 16.37
N LEU A 549 -2.58 -9.03 16.55
CA LEU A 549 -3.52 -8.05 16.01
C LEU A 549 -2.82 -7.18 14.97
N ARG A 550 -3.56 -6.81 13.94
CA ARG A 550 -3.14 -5.85 12.91
C ARG A 550 -4.15 -4.74 12.82
N TYR A 551 -3.67 -3.51 12.78
CA TYR A 551 -4.46 -2.35 12.46
C TYR A 551 -3.86 -1.64 11.25
N LEU A 552 -4.58 -1.63 10.12
CA LEU A 552 -4.17 -0.94 8.90
C LEU A 552 -4.37 0.56 9.08
N SER A 553 -3.28 1.26 9.36
CA SER A 553 -3.24 2.71 9.50
C SER A 553 -2.73 3.36 8.21
N VAL A 554 -2.83 4.69 8.12
CA VAL A 554 -2.29 5.48 6.99
C VAL A 554 -0.75 5.39 6.88
N ILE A 555 -0.07 5.04 7.96
CA ILE A 555 1.40 4.87 8.02
C ILE A 555 1.82 3.40 7.88
N GLY A 556 0.89 2.52 7.52
CA GLY A 556 1.10 1.08 7.40
C GLY A 556 0.48 0.26 8.54
N PRO A 557 0.60 -1.07 8.48
CA PRO A 557 0.03 -1.96 9.48
C PRO A 557 0.74 -1.80 10.84
N LEU A 558 0.00 -1.42 11.86
CA LEU A 558 0.44 -1.54 13.25
C LEU A 558 0.20 -2.97 13.70
N ARG A 559 1.20 -3.58 14.33
CA ARG A 559 1.12 -4.96 14.80
C ARG A 559 1.40 -5.09 16.27
N LEU A 560 0.69 -6.04 16.87
CA LEU A 560 0.91 -6.54 18.22
C LEU A 560 0.93 -8.07 18.13
N ASP A 561 2.07 -8.69 18.41
CA ASP A 561 2.25 -10.14 18.35
C ASP A 561 2.58 -10.70 19.74
N LEU A 562 1.91 -11.78 20.13
CA LEU A 562 2.19 -12.55 21.34
C LEU A 562 2.62 -13.96 20.93
N GLY A 563 3.88 -14.27 21.13
CA GLY A 563 4.49 -15.54 20.76
C GLY A 563 4.81 -16.41 21.98
N PHE A 564 4.61 -17.72 21.84
CA PHE A 564 4.85 -18.73 22.87
C PHE A 564 5.87 -19.75 22.35
N PRO A 565 7.08 -19.78 22.91
CA PRO A 565 8.04 -20.86 22.63
C PRO A 565 7.49 -22.21 23.09
N THR A 566 7.80 -23.27 22.36
CA THR A 566 7.43 -24.64 22.79
C THR A 566 8.11 -25.07 24.08
N LYS A 567 9.20 -24.40 24.48
CA LYS A 567 9.92 -24.65 25.76
C LYS A 567 9.38 -23.84 26.95
N GLY A 568 8.27 -23.10 26.76
CA GLY A 568 7.64 -22.28 27.80
C GLY A 568 8.09 -20.79 27.75
N GLY A 569 7.33 -19.94 28.45
CA GLY A 569 7.49 -18.50 28.41
C GLY A 569 6.61 -17.84 27.34
N PHE A 570 6.78 -16.55 27.13
CA PHE A 570 6.14 -15.78 26.06
C PHE A 570 7.00 -14.55 25.72
N ALA A 571 6.83 -14.04 24.51
CA ALA A 571 7.37 -12.75 24.11
C ALA A 571 6.27 -11.89 23.48
N LEU A 572 6.31 -10.59 23.76
CA LEU A 572 5.37 -9.59 23.23
C LEU A 572 6.10 -8.63 22.32
N HIS A 573 5.61 -8.49 21.08
CA HIS A 573 6.21 -7.61 20.10
C HIS A 573 5.24 -6.57 19.58
N LEU A 574 5.66 -5.31 19.63
CA LEU A 574 5.00 -4.17 18.99
C LEU A 574 5.84 -3.70 17.81
N GLY A 575 5.19 -3.28 16.73
CA GLY A 575 5.91 -2.75 15.58
C GLY A 575 4.99 -2.23 14.47
N ILE A 576 5.61 -1.66 13.44
CA ILE A 576 4.95 -1.18 12.22
C ILE A 576 5.42 -2.04 11.04
N GLY A 577 4.52 -2.34 10.12
CA GLY A 577 4.76 -3.21 8.95
C GLY A 577 4.44 -4.68 9.20
N GLN A 578 4.43 -5.47 8.12
CA GLN A 578 4.24 -6.92 8.18
C GLN A 578 5.59 -7.64 8.31
N VAL A 579 5.54 -8.91 8.72
CA VAL A 579 6.74 -9.78 8.82
C VAL A 579 7.18 -10.29 7.43
N PHE A 580 6.28 -10.21 6.43
CA PHE A 580 6.42 -10.83 5.10
C PHE A 580 6.49 -9.82 3.97
#